data_a7ef19a966c52af744f9b5eaeeba9a9c
#
_entry.id   a7ef19a966c52af744f9b5eaeeba9a9c
#
_cell.length_a   1.000
_cell.length_b   1.000
_cell.length_c   1.000
_cell.angle_alpha   90.00
_cell.angle_beta   90.00
_cell.angle_gamma   90.00
#
_symmetry.space_group_name_H-M   'P 1'
#
loop_
_entity.id
_entity.type
_entity.pdbx_description
1 polymer ?
#
loop_
_entity_poly.entity_id
_entity_poly.type
_entity_poly.pdbx_seq_one_letter_code
_entity_poly.pdbx_strand_id
1 'polypeptide(L)'
;MNEYTFENIIIDPNSKEAKSNLNKKVYIGLGVASLLKNANSDLEKATLVSINPESDTPFVVKRDGETEEVSCSAIIPCKEMETILCSEPFYIWDELLDRASKLANEYGKDCIKQVLIHKTGYLFKRETYILLFWRKVEKRN
;
A
#
# COMPACT_ATOMS: atom_id res chain seq x y z
N MET A 1 13.58 -18.07 -8.12
CA MET A 1 13.40 -17.02 -7.10
C MET A 1 13.16 -15.69 -7.80
N ASN A 2 12.06 -15.04 -7.47
CA ASN A 2 11.73 -13.77 -8.08
C ASN A 2 12.59 -12.65 -7.52
N GLU A 3 13.17 -11.86 -8.40
CA GLU A 3 14.05 -10.76 -8.04
C GLU A 3 13.30 -9.43 -7.95
N TYR A 4 12.07 -9.45 -7.40
CA TYR A 4 11.30 -8.23 -7.21
C TYR A 4 11.82 -7.45 -6.01
N THR A 5 11.96 -6.15 -6.19
CA THR A 5 12.34 -5.26 -5.10
C THR A 5 11.10 -4.79 -4.38
N PHE A 6 11.05 -5.04 -3.07
CA PHE A 6 9.94 -4.60 -2.23
C PHE A 6 10.41 -3.46 -1.32
N GLU A 7 9.66 -2.37 -1.29
CA GLU A 7 9.85 -1.31 -0.30
C GLU A 7 9.01 -1.63 0.93
N ASN A 8 9.52 -1.33 2.10
CA ASN A 8 8.80 -1.57 3.33
C ASN A 8 7.68 -0.55 3.56
N ILE A 9 6.58 -1.04 4.12
CA ILE A 9 5.54 -0.18 4.66
C ILE A 9 6.09 0.46 5.93
N ILE A 10 5.86 1.75 6.12
CA ILE A 10 6.31 2.46 7.32
C ILE A 10 5.33 2.17 8.45
N ILE A 11 5.80 1.50 9.49
CA ILE A 11 5.03 1.19 10.69
C ILE A 11 5.66 1.75 11.96
N ASP A 12 6.94 2.11 11.92
CA ASP A 12 7.66 2.66 13.08
C ASP A 12 7.51 4.19 13.11
N PRO A 13 6.76 4.73 14.11
CA PRO A 13 6.56 6.18 14.19
C PRO A 13 7.82 6.95 14.56
N ASN A 14 8.84 6.29 15.07
CA ASN A 14 10.10 6.93 15.46
C ASN A 14 11.15 6.90 14.35
N SER A 15 10.86 6.28 13.22
CA SER A 15 11.81 6.20 12.12
C SER A 15 12.01 7.56 11.45
N LYS A 16 13.19 7.75 10.85
CA LYS A 16 13.47 8.94 10.06
C LYS A 16 12.55 9.04 8.85
N GLU A 17 12.22 7.89 8.25
CA GLU A 17 11.31 7.82 7.11
C GLU A 17 9.92 8.34 7.46
N ALA A 18 9.38 7.95 8.64
CA ALA A 18 8.09 8.44 9.10
C ALA A 18 8.12 9.97 9.25
N LYS A 19 9.12 10.48 9.94
CA LYS A 19 9.26 11.92 10.20
C LYS A 19 9.46 12.73 8.92
N SER A 20 10.17 12.18 7.95
CA SER A 20 10.42 12.86 6.67
C SER A 20 9.16 13.00 5.83
N ASN A 21 8.10 12.26 6.14
CA ASN A 21 6.83 12.31 5.42
C ASN A 21 5.79 13.23 6.05
N LEU A 22 6.14 13.91 7.15
CA LEU A 22 5.24 14.92 7.74
C LEU A 22 4.91 16.00 6.72
N ASN A 23 3.61 16.33 6.63
CA ASN A 23 3.06 17.30 5.68
C ASN A 23 3.12 16.86 4.21
N LYS A 24 3.41 15.59 3.97
CA LYS A 24 3.43 15.02 2.63
C LYS A 24 2.27 14.04 2.43
N LYS A 25 1.94 13.80 1.17
CA LYS A 25 0.93 12.80 0.80
C LYS A 25 1.46 11.40 1.03
N VAL A 26 0.63 10.55 1.61
CA VAL A 26 0.92 9.14 1.86
C VAL A 26 -0.30 8.31 1.51
N TYR A 27 -0.09 7.03 1.23
CA TYR A 27 -1.18 6.09 1.05
C TYR A 27 -1.59 5.51 2.40
N ILE A 28 -2.89 5.39 2.61
CA ILE A 28 -3.52 4.82 3.80
C ILE A 28 -4.46 3.69 3.40
N GLY A 29 -5.17 3.10 4.38
CA GLY A 29 -6.10 2.01 4.11
C GLY A 29 -5.39 0.71 3.82
N LEU A 30 -4.25 0.47 4.48
CA LEU A 30 -3.38 -0.67 4.25
C LEU A 30 -3.76 -1.92 5.05
N GLY A 31 -4.81 -1.84 5.88
CA GLY A 31 -5.32 -3.01 6.57
C GLY A 31 -5.89 -4.02 5.56
N VAL A 32 -5.77 -5.31 5.85
CA VAL A 32 -6.19 -6.36 4.93
C VAL A 32 -7.66 -6.23 4.54
N ALA A 33 -8.53 -5.92 5.52
CA ALA A 33 -9.96 -5.76 5.25
C ALA A 33 -10.23 -4.62 4.27
N SER A 34 -9.52 -3.49 4.44
CA SER A 34 -9.66 -2.34 3.54
C SER A 34 -9.15 -2.65 2.14
N LEU A 35 -8.02 -3.36 2.04
CA LEU A 35 -7.45 -3.74 0.76
C LEU A 35 -8.36 -4.70 -0.01
N LEU A 36 -8.99 -5.65 0.69
CA LEU A 36 -9.94 -6.57 0.06
C LEU A 36 -11.21 -5.86 -0.40
N LYS A 37 -11.72 -4.94 0.42
CA LYS A 37 -12.93 -4.16 0.09
C LYS A 37 -12.71 -3.28 -1.12
N ASN A 38 -11.52 -2.71 -1.28
CA ASN A 38 -11.17 -1.81 -2.36
C ASN A 38 -10.32 -2.48 -3.45
N ALA A 39 -10.47 -3.80 -3.59
CA ALA A 39 -9.72 -4.58 -4.58
C ALA A 39 -9.86 -3.98 -5.98
N ASN A 40 -8.75 -3.95 -6.71
CA ASN A 40 -8.64 -3.41 -8.07
C ASN A 40 -8.89 -1.89 -8.17
N SER A 41 -8.90 -1.20 -7.04
CA SER A 41 -9.01 0.26 -6.97
C SER A 41 -7.69 0.88 -6.56
N ASP A 42 -7.53 2.16 -6.86
CA ASP A 42 -6.38 2.92 -6.39
C ASP A 42 -6.49 3.10 -4.87
N LEU A 43 -5.36 3.03 -4.18
CA LEU A 43 -5.34 3.25 -2.74
C LEU A 43 -5.57 4.72 -2.40
N GLU A 44 -6.21 4.95 -1.26
CA GLU A 44 -6.53 6.29 -0.80
C GLU A 44 -5.28 7.04 -0.37
N LYS A 45 -5.20 8.32 -0.75
CA LYS A 45 -4.15 9.23 -0.33
C LYS A 45 -4.65 10.20 0.72
N ALA A 46 -3.77 10.56 1.63
CA ALA A 46 -4.05 11.59 2.65
C ALA A 46 -2.75 12.28 3.01
N THR A 47 -2.85 13.42 3.69
CA THR A 47 -1.67 14.15 4.14
C THR A 47 -1.33 13.75 5.57
N LEU A 48 -0.08 13.34 5.81
CA LEU A 48 0.38 13.04 7.16
C LEU A 48 0.57 14.34 7.92
N VAL A 49 -0.25 14.57 8.96
CA VAL A 49 -0.25 15.84 9.70
C VAL A 49 0.46 15.76 11.03
N SER A 50 0.48 14.59 11.68
CA SER A 50 1.22 14.41 12.92
C SER A 50 1.52 12.94 13.18
N ILE A 51 2.46 12.72 14.10
CA ILE A 51 2.86 11.37 14.51
C ILE A 51 2.75 11.32 16.04
N ASN A 52 2.01 10.33 16.54
CA ASN A 52 1.86 10.08 17.98
C ASN A 52 2.47 8.72 18.31
N PRO A 53 3.75 8.66 18.73
CA PRO A 53 4.46 7.38 18.92
C PRO A 53 3.88 6.49 20.01
N GLU A 54 3.06 7.01 20.90
CA GLU A 54 2.48 6.25 22.01
C GLU A 54 1.17 5.57 21.66
N SER A 55 0.61 5.88 20.49
CA SER A 55 -0.65 5.31 20.03
C SER A 55 -0.43 4.03 19.23
N ASP A 56 -1.41 3.12 19.27
CA ASP A 56 -1.43 1.93 18.39
C ASP A 56 -1.63 2.31 16.91
N THR A 57 -2.19 3.49 16.68
CA THR A 57 -2.35 4.08 15.35
C THR A 57 -1.61 5.42 15.33
N PRO A 58 -0.27 5.38 15.20
CA PRO A 58 0.54 6.58 15.45
C PRO A 58 0.49 7.63 14.34
N PHE A 59 0.05 7.28 13.15
CA PHE A 59 0.06 8.21 12.02
C PHE A 59 -1.29 8.90 11.89
N VAL A 60 -1.31 10.21 12.12
CA VAL A 60 -2.52 11.03 12.01
C VAL A 60 -2.52 11.69 10.63
N VAL A 61 -3.54 11.42 9.85
CA VAL A 61 -3.66 11.91 8.47
C VAL A 61 -4.94 12.68 8.28
N LYS A 62 -4.94 13.56 7.30
CA LYS A 62 -6.10 14.34 6.90
C LYS A 62 -6.40 14.08 5.43
N ARG A 63 -7.62 13.63 5.15
CA ARG A 63 -8.07 13.40 3.78
C ARG A 63 -8.34 14.72 3.08
N ASP A 64 -8.15 14.75 1.77
CA ASP A 64 -8.40 15.94 0.98
C ASP A 64 -9.88 16.36 1.06
N GLY A 65 -10.10 17.65 1.31
CA GLY A 65 -11.44 18.19 1.39
C GLY A 65 -12.20 17.89 2.68
N GLU A 66 -11.61 17.18 3.63
CA GLU A 66 -12.22 16.88 4.92
C GLU A 66 -11.56 17.69 6.03
N THR A 67 -12.37 18.00 7.06
CA THR A 67 -11.88 18.71 8.24
C THR A 67 -11.45 17.76 9.36
N GLU A 68 -11.90 16.51 9.33
CA GLU A 68 -11.56 15.53 10.33
C GLU A 68 -10.24 14.84 10.05
N GLU A 69 -9.47 14.61 11.10
CA GLU A 69 -8.26 13.82 11.07
C GLU A 69 -8.59 12.39 11.45
N VAL A 70 -7.93 11.44 10.80
CA VAL A 70 -8.03 10.01 11.14
C VAL A 70 -6.64 9.48 11.42
N SER A 71 -6.56 8.41 12.24
CA SER A 71 -5.29 7.79 12.55
C SER A 71 -5.19 6.40 11.94
N CYS A 72 -3.98 6.00 11.60
CA CYS A 72 -3.70 4.69 11.02
C CYS A 72 -2.38 4.12 11.56
N SER A 73 -2.24 2.81 11.43
CA SER A 73 -1.09 2.09 11.96
C SER A 73 0.09 2.01 10.98
N ALA A 74 -0.16 2.26 9.70
CA ALA A 74 0.87 2.14 8.67
C ALA A 74 0.60 3.13 7.54
N ILE A 75 1.68 3.55 6.88
CA ILE A 75 1.61 4.45 5.72
C ILE A 75 2.60 3.97 4.65
N ILE A 76 2.35 4.35 3.41
CA ILE A 76 3.28 4.17 2.31
C ILE A 76 3.50 5.55 1.67
N PRO A 77 4.74 6.03 1.61
CA PRO A 77 5.02 7.31 0.96
C PRO A 77 4.62 7.28 -0.52
N CYS A 78 4.07 8.38 -1.02
CA CYS A 78 3.81 8.53 -2.43
C CYS A 78 5.14 8.64 -3.19
N LYS A 79 5.20 7.96 -4.33
CA LYS A 79 6.32 8.12 -5.26
C LYS A 79 6.09 9.34 -6.15
N GLU A 80 6.63 9.29 -7.33
CA GLU A 80 6.47 10.35 -8.32
C GLU A 80 5.00 10.59 -8.65
N MET A 81 4.68 11.80 -9.07
CA MET A 81 3.31 12.21 -9.39
C MET A 81 2.63 11.36 -10.46
N GLU A 82 3.41 10.61 -11.23
CA GLU A 82 2.94 9.80 -12.36
C GLU A 82 2.67 8.34 -11.99
N THR A 83 2.84 7.98 -10.72
CA THR A 83 2.60 6.62 -10.27
C THR A 83 1.51 6.57 -9.21
N ILE A 84 0.70 5.52 -9.27
CA ILE A 84 -0.38 5.27 -8.33
C ILE A 84 -0.18 3.89 -7.74
N LEU A 85 -0.35 3.78 -6.44
CA LEU A 85 -0.28 2.50 -5.74
C LEU A 85 -1.63 1.78 -5.87
N CYS A 86 -1.59 0.55 -6.34
CA CYS A 86 -2.77 -0.29 -6.58
C CYS A 86 -2.65 -1.60 -5.84
N SER A 87 -3.79 -2.26 -5.63
CA SER A 87 -3.85 -3.58 -5.01
C SER A 87 -4.70 -4.53 -5.84
N GLU A 88 -4.26 -5.78 -5.95
CA GLU A 88 -5.04 -6.85 -6.58
C GLU A 88 -5.00 -8.10 -5.69
N PRO A 89 -6.14 -8.73 -5.42
CA PRO A 89 -6.19 -9.97 -4.65
C PRO A 89 -6.04 -11.20 -5.54
N PHE A 90 -5.38 -12.23 -5.01
CA PHE A 90 -5.22 -13.52 -5.66
C PHE A 90 -5.44 -14.62 -4.64
N TYR A 91 -6.03 -15.72 -5.09
CA TYR A 91 -6.26 -16.89 -4.25
C TYR A 91 -5.29 -18.03 -4.56
N ILE A 92 -4.62 -17.95 -5.70
CA ILE A 92 -3.64 -18.93 -6.16
C ILE A 92 -2.31 -18.21 -6.35
N TRP A 93 -1.28 -18.71 -5.68
CA TRP A 93 0.04 -18.09 -5.71
C TRP A 93 0.62 -17.97 -7.13
N ASP A 94 0.46 -19.02 -7.94
CA ASP A 94 0.98 -19.00 -9.30
C ASP A 94 0.34 -17.92 -10.18
N GLU A 95 -0.94 -17.63 -9.95
CA GLU A 95 -1.62 -16.54 -10.65
C GLU A 95 -1.06 -15.18 -10.25
N LEU A 96 -0.73 -15.00 -8.97
CA LEU A 96 -0.09 -13.78 -8.49
C LEU A 96 1.28 -13.61 -9.16
N LEU A 97 2.09 -14.66 -9.20
CA LEU A 97 3.41 -14.62 -9.83
C LEU A 97 3.33 -14.27 -11.31
N ASP A 98 2.36 -14.85 -12.02
CA ASP A 98 2.13 -14.54 -13.44
C ASP A 98 1.76 -13.07 -13.63
N ARG A 99 0.85 -12.56 -12.81
CA ARG A 99 0.46 -11.15 -12.85
C ARG A 99 1.62 -10.22 -12.54
N ALA A 100 2.41 -10.55 -11.50
CA ALA A 100 3.59 -9.77 -11.13
C ALA A 100 4.61 -9.71 -12.26
N SER A 101 4.82 -10.83 -12.95
CA SER A 101 5.71 -10.87 -14.11
C SER A 101 5.23 -9.97 -15.25
N LYS A 102 3.94 -9.99 -15.54
CA LYS A 102 3.34 -9.12 -16.57
C LYS A 102 3.48 -7.65 -16.21
N LEU A 103 3.22 -7.30 -14.94
CA LEU A 103 3.37 -5.92 -14.46
C LEU A 103 4.83 -5.47 -14.52
N ALA A 104 5.75 -6.34 -14.14
CA ALA A 104 7.19 -6.02 -14.20
C ALA A 104 7.65 -5.78 -15.63
N ASN A 105 7.11 -6.52 -16.60
CA ASN A 105 7.41 -6.30 -18.01
C ASN A 105 6.82 -5.00 -18.54
N GLU A 106 5.64 -4.61 -18.03
CA GLU A 106 4.96 -3.40 -18.49
C GLU A 106 5.50 -2.13 -17.82
N TYR A 107 5.75 -2.18 -16.51
CA TYR A 107 6.09 -1.00 -15.70
C TYR A 107 7.50 -1.03 -15.11
N GLY A 108 8.24 -2.12 -15.29
CA GLY A 108 9.57 -2.29 -14.71
C GLY A 108 9.56 -3.11 -13.43
N LYS A 109 10.70 -3.70 -13.09
CA LYS A 109 10.84 -4.59 -11.93
C LYS A 109 10.50 -3.92 -10.60
N ASP A 110 10.74 -2.61 -10.50
CA ASP A 110 10.52 -1.84 -9.28
C ASP A 110 9.05 -1.52 -9.04
N CYS A 111 8.14 -1.93 -9.94
CA CYS A 111 6.72 -1.64 -9.77
C CYS A 111 6.08 -2.45 -8.65
N ILE A 112 6.64 -3.61 -8.29
CA ILE A 112 6.09 -4.45 -7.22
C ILE A 112 6.50 -3.88 -5.87
N LYS A 113 5.51 -3.47 -5.08
CA LYS A 113 5.74 -2.90 -3.76
C LYS A 113 5.88 -3.99 -2.71
N GLN A 114 4.89 -4.86 -2.60
CA GLN A 114 4.84 -5.89 -1.57
C GLN A 114 3.71 -6.87 -1.84
N VAL A 115 3.81 -8.06 -1.27
CA VAL A 115 2.71 -9.02 -1.23
C VAL A 115 2.31 -9.19 0.23
N LEU A 116 1.01 -9.04 0.51
CA LEU A 116 0.45 -9.29 1.82
C LEU A 116 -0.29 -10.62 1.79
N ILE A 117 -0.11 -11.43 2.81
CA ILE A 117 -0.77 -12.73 2.92
C ILE A 117 -1.79 -12.66 4.04
N HIS A 118 -3.06 -12.91 3.69
CA HIS A 118 -4.16 -12.96 4.64
C HIS A 118 -4.65 -14.39 4.79
N LYS A 119 -4.62 -14.91 6.00
CA LYS A 119 -5.09 -16.26 6.31
C LYS A 119 -6.45 -16.18 6.96
N THR A 120 -7.42 -16.91 6.39
CA THR A 120 -8.77 -16.99 6.93
C THR A 120 -9.19 -18.46 7.05
N GLY A 121 -10.18 -18.72 7.88
CA GLY A 121 -10.77 -20.03 8.03
C GLY A 121 -10.36 -20.75 9.32
N TYR A 122 -11.31 -21.48 9.90
CA TYR A 122 -11.12 -22.19 11.15
C TYR A 122 -10.75 -23.68 10.91
N LEU A 123 -11.51 -24.36 10.06
CA LEU A 123 -11.28 -25.76 9.69
C LEU A 123 -10.49 -25.89 8.38
N PHE A 124 -10.79 -25.02 7.43
CA PHE A 124 -10.08 -24.96 6.15
C PHE A 124 -9.39 -23.63 6.04
N LYS A 125 -8.08 -23.63 6.21
CA LYS A 125 -7.28 -22.40 6.11
C LYS A 125 -7.19 -21.97 4.64
N ARG A 126 -7.68 -20.79 4.34
CA ARG A 126 -7.54 -20.16 3.03
C ARG A 126 -6.55 -19.02 3.13
N GLU A 127 -5.68 -18.92 2.15
CA GLU A 127 -4.77 -17.79 2.02
C GLU A 127 -5.22 -16.91 0.86
N THR A 128 -5.32 -15.62 1.12
CA THR A 128 -5.53 -14.62 0.10
C THR A 128 -4.26 -13.80 -0.02
N TYR A 129 -3.75 -13.68 -1.23
CA TYR A 129 -2.53 -12.94 -1.51
C TYR A 129 -2.90 -11.60 -2.11
N ILE A 130 -2.45 -10.50 -1.52
CA ILE A 130 -2.73 -9.15 -2.00
C ILE A 130 -1.45 -8.58 -2.56
N LEU A 131 -1.44 -8.34 -3.86
CA LEU A 131 -0.30 -7.76 -4.56
C LEU A 131 -0.43 -6.25 -4.57
N LEU A 132 0.55 -5.56 -3.97
CA LEU A 132 0.66 -4.11 -4.01
C LEU A 132 1.70 -3.73 -5.08
N PHE A 133 1.31 -2.86 -6.00
CA PHE A 133 2.20 -2.47 -7.10
C PHE A 133 1.97 -1.03 -7.52
N TRP A 134 2.98 -0.45 -8.14
CA TRP A 134 2.93 0.90 -8.69
C TRP A 134 2.50 0.84 -10.14
N ARG A 135 1.42 1.53 -10.47
CA ARG A 135 0.94 1.67 -11.84
C ARG A 135 1.29 3.08 -12.35
N LYS A 136 1.84 3.14 -13.56
CA LYS A 136 2.10 4.43 -14.19
C LYS A 136 0.80 5.00 -14.74
N VAL A 137 0.59 6.28 -14.48
CA VAL A 137 -0.54 7.01 -15.02
C VAL A 137 -0.15 7.57 -16.38
N GLU A 138 -0.98 7.33 -17.40
CA GLU A 138 -0.74 7.92 -18.71
C GLU A 138 -0.89 9.43 -18.63
N LYS A 139 0.15 10.14 -19.11
CA LYS A 139 0.05 11.59 -19.27
C LYS A 139 -0.87 11.89 -20.44
N ARG A 140 -1.96 12.53 -20.17
CA ARG A 140 -2.77 13.14 -21.22
C ARG A 140 -2.17 14.51 -21.54
N ASN A 141 -1.64 14.62 -22.71
CA ASN A 141 -1.24 15.89 -23.24
C ASN A 141 -2.46 16.66 -23.74
#